data_bd7c49bcbd6af28053e2fcd739d7e275
#
_entry.id   bd7c49bcbd6af28053e2fcd739d7e275
#
_cell.length_a   1.000
_cell.length_b   1.000
_cell.length_c   1.000
_cell.angle_alpha   90.00
_cell.angle_beta   90.00
_cell.angle_gamma   90.00
#
_symmetry.space_group_name_H-M   'P 1'
#
loop_
_entity.id
_entity.type
_entity.pdbx_description
1 polymer ?
#
loop_
_entity_poly.entity_id
_entity_poly.type
_entity_poly.pdbx_seq_one_letter_code
_entity_poly.pdbx_strand_id
1 'polypeptide(L)'
;QDNVTHALELYFKAQSFSTSVEENMSFTDDELESYYKENAKTMDVCSYMEFSFSYDDSGDSTTISRSEAEELARSLRRCNTKDEFQSWVYDYYAKNTSLTEEDLQSQLSTLYSHNISYTEGDDVSEWAFSGEAKAGDSNLFTDTDNKRITVCLLLDEPKRDESHPVTIRQILFTTNTYESSDGAHSAAEKALEEWNSGEQTESAFAALADQYTEDTTVSGGLYQNITEGQLSSAWQNWCFDAARKSGDVTILDSSYGSCLVYYVEAAEQAGWEMTATNALQNQRYNELQETYQKEADLKSSDWGMRFVTVNNQK
;
A
#
# COMPACT_ATOMS: atom_id res chain seq x y z
N GLN A 1 -40.79 11.77 -6.22
CA GLN A 1 -40.12 11.70 -4.90
C GLN A 1 -40.23 10.30 -4.32
N ASP A 2 -41.42 9.69 -4.26
CA ASP A 2 -41.64 8.35 -3.65
C ASP A 2 -40.82 7.23 -4.27
N ASN A 3 -40.63 7.23 -5.60
CA ASN A 3 -39.81 6.20 -6.27
C ASN A 3 -38.32 6.30 -5.94
N VAL A 4 -37.81 7.52 -5.74
CA VAL A 4 -36.40 7.74 -5.36
C VAL A 4 -36.17 7.31 -3.91
N THR A 5 -37.09 7.67 -3.02
CA THR A 5 -37.04 7.27 -1.61
C THR A 5 -37.08 5.75 -1.49
N HIS A 6 -37.99 5.08 -2.21
CA HIS A 6 -38.08 3.61 -2.22
C HIS A 6 -36.82 2.93 -2.79
N ALA A 7 -36.24 3.49 -3.87
CA ALA A 7 -35.00 2.96 -4.43
C ALA A 7 -33.83 3.11 -3.44
N LEU A 8 -33.74 4.23 -2.73
CA LEU A 8 -32.73 4.45 -1.68
C LEU A 8 -32.95 3.50 -0.48
N GLU A 9 -34.18 3.30 -0.04
CA GLU A 9 -34.48 2.32 1.01
C GLU A 9 -34.05 0.89 0.64
N LEU A 10 -34.34 0.46 -0.60
CA LEU A 10 -33.92 -0.84 -1.10
C LEU A 10 -32.38 -0.94 -1.17
N TYR A 11 -31.72 0.09 -1.65
CA TYR A 11 -30.26 0.16 -1.71
C TYR A 11 -29.63 0.04 -0.32
N PHE A 12 -30.08 0.82 0.66
CA PHE A 12 -29.54 0.76 2.03
C PHE A 12 -29.86 -0.58 2.71
N LYS A 13 -31.04 -1.17 2.47
CA LYS A 13 -31.37 -2.51 2.98
C LYS A 13 -30.46 -3.58 2.38
N ALA A 14 -30.20 -3.52 1.07
CA ALA A 14 -29.31 -4.45 0.40
C ALA A 14 -27.87 -4.31 0.92
N GLN A 15 -27.39 -3.08 1.12
CA GLN A 15 -26.08 -2.79 1.67
C GLN A 15 -25.95 -3.28 3.13
N SER A 16 -26.94 -3.00 3.98
CA SER A 16 -26.95 -3.49 5.37
C SER A 16 -27.02 -5.01 5.43
N PHE A 17 -27.74 -5.65 4.51
CA PHE A 17 -27.77 -7.10 4.43
C PHE A 17 -26.41 -7.68 4.01
N SER A 18 -25.78 -7.10 2.99
CA SER A 18 -24.43 -7.48 2.55
C SER A 18 -23.43 -7.43 3.70
N THR A 19 -23.34 -6.29 4.35
CA THR A 19 -22.45 -6.09 5.53
C THR A 19 -22.74 -7.10 6.63
N SER A 20 -24.04 -7.32 6.96
CA SER A 20 -24.42 -8.29 8.01
C SER A 20 -24.08 -9.72 7.62
N VAL A 21 -24.16 -10.10 6.35
CA VAL A 21 -23.77 -11.42 5.87
C VAL A 21 -22.26 -11.61 5.98
N GLU A 22 -21.48 -10.61 5.56
CA GLU A 22 -20.01 -10.64 5.62
C GLU A 22 -19.52 -10.71 7.06
N GLU A 23 -20.04 -9.87 7.96
CA GLU A 23 -19.66 -9.83 9.39
C GLU A 23 -19.98 -11.13 10.15
N ASN A 24 -20.97 -11.90 9.71
CA ASN A 24 -21.34 -13.17 10.33
C ASN A 24 -20.69 -14.40 9.70
N MET A 25 -19.88 -14.23 8.64
CA MET A 25 -19.10 -15.32 8.07
C MET A 25 -17.86 -15.56 8.92
N SER A 26 -17.67 -16.80 9.34
CA SER A 26 -16.45 -17.27 9.99
C SER A 26 -15.90 -18.48 9.26
N PHE A 27 -14.60 -18.62 9.24
CA PHE A 27 -13.89 -19.74 8.61
C PHE A 27 -13.01 -20.41 9.66
N THR A 28 -12.85 -21.71 9.52
CA THR A 28 -11.95 -22.49 10.35
C THR A 28 -10.50 -22.37 9.84
N ASP A 29 -9.53 -22.61 10.70
CA ASP A 29 -8.11 -22.64 10.35
C ASP A 29 -7.84 -23.61 9.16
N ASP A 30 -8.54 -24.76 9.14
CA ASP A 30 -8.44 -25.75 8.05
C ASP A 30 -8.95 -25.19 6.71
N GLU A 31 -10.01 -24.39 6.70
CA GLU A 31 -10.53 -23.73 5.48
C GLU A 31 -9.54 -22.67 4.99
N LEU A 32 -8.99 -21.84 5.89
CA LEU A 32 -7.99 -20.82 5.57
C LEU A 32 -6.72 -21.47 5.01
N GLU A 33 -6.19 -22.49 5.68
CA GLU A 33 -5.00 -23.23 5.24
C GLU A 33 -5.22 -23.95 3.88
N SER A 34 -6.41 -24.48 3.65
CA SER A 34 -6.71 -25.11 2.36
C SER A 34 -6.73 -24.09 1.24
N TYR A 35 -7.38 -22.94 1.48
CA TYR A 35 -7.40 -21.83 0.53
C TYR A 35 -6.00 -21.30 0.22
N TYR A 36 -5.18 -21.09 1.25
CA TYR A 36 -3.80 -20.66 1.09
C TYR A 36 -2.99 -21.64 0.21
N LYS A 37 -3.06 -22.95 0.49
CA LYS A 37 -2.32 -23.96 -0.28
C LYS A 37 -2.69 -23.98 -1.77
N GLU A 38 -3.94 -23.69 -2.10
CA GLU A 38 -4.41 -23.62 -3.48
C GLU A 38 -4.02 -22.32 -4.18
N ASN A 39 -3.78 -21.24 -3.41
CA ASN A 39 -3.57 -19.88 -3.92
C ASN A 39 -2.23 -19.25 -3.47
N ALA A 40 -1.26 -20.05 -2.99
CA ALA A 40 -0.04 -19.55 -2.37
C ALA A 40 0.69 -18.50 -3.23
N LYS A 41 0.82 -18.70 -4.54
CA LYS A 41 1.50 -17.76 -5.44
C LYS A 41 0.94 -16.33 -5.37
N THR A 42 -0.37 -16.18 -5.21
CA THR A 42 -1.03 -14.86 -5.17
C THR A 42 -1.19 -14.30 -3.76
N MET A 43 -0.87 -15.11 -2.74
CA MET A 43 -0.97 -14.75 -1.33
C MET A 43 0.39 -14.59 -0.67
N ASP A 44 1.43 -15.18 -1.25
CA ASP A 44 2.80 -14.99 -0.81
C ASP A 44 3.28 -13.57 -1.09
N VAL A 45 4.26 -13.13 -0.31
CA VAL A 45 4.90 -11.83 -0.44
C VAL A 45 6.41 -11.99 -0.50
N CYS A 46 7.08 -11.09 -1.22
CA CYS A 46 8.53 -10.97 -1.23
C CYS A 46 8.97 -9.54 -0.99
N SER A 47 10.24 -9.34 -0.66
CA SER A 47 10.84 -8.02 -0.52
C SER A 47 12.02 -7.88 -1.47
N TYR A 48 12.14 -6.73 -2.11
CA TYR A 48 13.23 -6.45 -3.03
C TYR A 48 13.66 -4.99 -2.97
N MET A 49 14.81 -4.69 -3.53
CA MET A 49 15.25 -3.35 -3.85
C MET A 49 15.25 -3.15 -5.35
N GLU A 50 14.89 -1.96 -5.79
CA GLU A 50 14.96 -1.61 -7.20
C GLU A 50 15.58 -0.23 -7.43
N PHE A 51 16.27 -0.09 -8.55
CA PHE A 51 16.75 1.19 -9.03
C PHE A 51 16.70 1.25 -10.54
N SER A 52 16.20 2.38 -11.06
CA SER A 52 15.96 2.57 -12.50
C SER A 52 16.83 3.67 -13.07
N PHE A 53 17.41 3.38 -14.24
CA PHE A 53 18.13 4.34 -15.08
C PHE A 53 17.25 4.74 -16.26
N SER A 54 16.84 6.00 -16.30
CA SER A 54 16.22 6.58 -17.50
C SER A 54 17.31 7.01 -18.47
N TYR A 55 17.11 6.76 -19.78
CA TYR A 55 18.06 7.10 -20.81
C TYR A 55 17.38 7.83 -21.97
N ASP A 56 18.15 8.61 -22.73
CA ASP A 56 17.69 9.19 -23.99
C ASP A 56 18.81 9.18 -25.03
N ASP A 57 18.48 8.69 -26.22
CA ASP A 57 19.41 8.63 -27.36
C ASP A 57 19.27 9.85 -28.29
N SER A 58 18.52 10.91 -27.88
CA SER A 58 18.34 12.14 -28.69
C SER A 58 19.57 13.04 -28.76
N GLY A 59 20.60 12.74 -27.95
CA GLY A 59 21.84 13.53 -27.86
C GLY A 59 21.74 14.72 -26.91
N ASP A 60 20.73 14.81 -26.07
CA ASP A 60 20.67 15.80 -25.00
C ASP A 60 21.73 15.47 -23.94
N SER A 61 22.57 16.46 -23.63
CA SER A 61 23.68 16.33 -22.66
C SER A 61 23.23 16.21 -21.20
N THR A 62 21.93 16.33 -20.93
CA THR A 62 21.37 16.26 -19.57
C THR A 62 20.95 14.85 -19.16
N THR A 63 20.84 13.92 -20.13
CA THR A 63 20.44 12.53 -19.93
C THR A 63 21.53 11.58 -20.38
N ILE A 64 21.66 10.42 -19.71
CA ILE A 64 22.60 9.38 -20.09
C ILE A 64 22.13 8.65 -21.34
N SER A 65 23.04 8.17 -22.16
CA SER A 65 22.74 7.31 -23.31
C SER A 65 22.30 5.92 -22.87
N ARG A 66 21.61 5.19 -23.73
CA ARG A 66 21.23 3.80 -23.48
C ARG A 66 22.44 2.93 -23.12
N SER A 67 23.57 3.10 -23.81
CA SER A 67 24.78 2.33 -23.54
C SER A 67 25.34 2.58 -22.15
N GLU A 68 25.34 3.83 -21.68
CA GLU A 68 25.74 4.19 -20.31
C GLU A 68 24.76 3.62 -19.28
N ALA A 69 23.46 3.72 -19.50
CA ALA A 69 22.45 3.12 -18.64
C ALA A 69 22.64 1.61 -18.50
N GLU A 70 22.93 0.92 -19.62
CA GLU A 70 23.23 -0.52 -19.61
C GLU A 70 24.52 -0.88 -18.83
N GLU A 71 25.57 -0.05 -18.92
CA GLU A 71 26.81 -0.26 -18.16
C GLU A 71 26.59 -0.06 -16.64
N LEU A 72 25.89 1.00 -16.28
CA LEU A 72 25.53 1.30 -14.89
C LEU A 72 24.66 0.18 -14.30
N ALA A 73 23.63 -0.25 -15.04
CA ALA A 73 22.74 -1.32 -14.63
C ALA A 73 23.50 -2.65 -14.46
N ARG A 74 24.42 -3.00 -15.37
CA ARG A 74 25.29 -4.20 -15.22
C ARG A 74 26.23 -4.08 -14.03
N SER A 75 26.65 -2.86 -13.66
CA SER A 75 27.49 -2.64 -12.47
C SER A 75 26.67 -2.85 -11.19
N LEU A 76 25.50 -2.22 -11.09
CA LEU A 76 24.59 -2.35 -9.95
C LEU A 76 24.10 -3.79 -9.76
N ARG A 77 23.81 -4.51 -10.85
CA ARG A 77 23.39 -5.91 -10.83
C ARG A 77 24.39 -6.87 -10.17
N ARG A 78 25.63 -6.46 -9.92
CA ARG A 78 26.63 -7.27 -9.22
C ARG A 78 26.48 -7.24 -7.71
N CYS A 79 25.70 -6.29 -7.19
CA CYS A 79 25.35 -6.23 -5.77
C CYS A 79 24.41 -7.40 -5.44
N ASN A 80 24.71 -8.09 -4.34
CA ASN A 80 23.94 -9.25 -3.88
C ASN A 80 23.47 -9.11 -2.43
N THR A 81 23.72 -7.96 -1.82
CA THR A 81 23.23 -7.59 -0.49
C THR A 81 22.60 -6.20 -0.52
N LYS A 82 21.68 -5.97 0.44
CA LYS A 82 21.04 -4.66 0.64
C LYS A 82 22.07 -3.52 0.78
N ASP A 83 23.10 -3.73 1.62
CA ASP A 83 24.10 -2.71 1.92
C ASP A 83 24.95 -2.37 0.68
N GLU A 84 25.34 -3.37 -0.13
CA GLU A 84 26.06 -3.15 -1.37
C GLU A 84 25.22 -2.36 -2.37
N PHE A 85 23.94 -2.71 -2.52
CA PHE A 85 23.01 -2.04 -3.42
C PHE A 85 22.80 -0.57 -3.02
N GLN A 86 22.52 -0.33 -1.74
CA GLN A 86 22.38 1.03 -1.20
C GLN A 86 23.65 1.87 -1.33
N SER A 87 24.81 1.28 -1.01
CA SER A 87 26.11 1.97 -1.13
C SER A 87 26.40 2.35 -2.58
N TRP A 88 26.08 1.44 -3.53
CA TRP A 88 26.27 1.73 -4.94
C TRP A 88 25.38 2.88 -5.41
N VAL A 89 24.10 2.89 -5.03
CA VAL A 89 23.14 3.95 -5.40
C VAL A 89 23.51 5.28 -4.73
N TYR A 90 23.95 5.24 -3.46
CA TYR A 90 24.46 6.42 -2.77
C TYR A 90 25.63 7.04 -3.54
N ASP A 91 26.64 6.24 -3.89
CA ASP A 91 27.82 6.67 -4.66
C ASP A 91 27.44 7.25 -6.04
N TYR A 92 26.44 6.64 -6.69
CA TYR A 92 25.93 7.13 -7.97
C TYR A 92 25.29 8.52 -7.84
N TYR A 93 24.42 8.71 -6.86
CA TYR A 93 23.78 10.00 -6.61
C TYR A 93 24.81 11.08 -6.18
N ALA A 94 25.70 10.76 -5.27
CA ALA A 94 26.71 11.67 -4.77
C ALA A 94 27.67 12.18 -5.89
N LYS A 95 27.88 11.38 -6.93
CA LYS A 95 28.71 11.76 -8.09
C LYS A 95 27.97 12.52 -9.16
N ASN A 96 26.68 12.26 -9.34
CA ASN A 96 25.92 12.71 -10.51
C ASN A 96 24.82 13.73 -10.16
N THR A 97 24.64 14.06 -8.89
CA THR A 97 23.61 15.02 -8.43
C THR A 97 24.21 16.00 -7.43
N SER A 98 23.49 17.09 -7.17
CA SER A 98 23.83 18.08 -6.15
C SER A 98 22.90 17.93 -4.93
N LEU A 99 22.39 16.74 -4.66
CA LEU A 99 21.52 16.46 -3.53
C LEU A 99 22.24 16.67 -2.20
N THR A 100 21.52 17.12 -1.19
CA THR A 100 22.03 17.17 0.18
C THR A 100 22.11 15.76 0.76
N GLU A 101 22.80 15.59 1.89
CA GLU A 101 22.86 14.29 2.59
C GLU A 101 21.46 13.81 2.99
N GLU A 102 20.60 14.70 3.44
CA GLU A 102 19.23 14.42 3.81
C GLU A 102 18.40 13.93 2.61
N ASP A 103 18.53 14.62 1.46
CA ASP A 103 17.87 14.19 0.21
C ASP A 103 18.37 12.82 -0.25
N LEU A 104 19.70 12.55 -0.12
CA LEU A 104 20.29 11.26 -0.46
C LEU A 104 19.69 10.14 0.39
N GLN A 105 19.60 10.32 1.71
CA GLN A 105 19.01 9.34 2.62
C GLN A 105 17.52 9.12 2.30
N SER A 106 16.80 10.20 1.98
CA SER A 106 15.40 10.09 1.53
C SER A 106 15.27 9.25 0.27
N GLN A 107 16.12 9.49 -0.75
CA GLN A 107 16.11 8.69 -1.99
C GLN A 107 16.45 7.21 -1.72
N LEU A 108 17.43 6.93 -0.87
CA LEU A 108 17.78 5.55 -0.52
C LEU A 108 16.65 4.81 0.18
N SER A 109 15.83 5.50 0.95
CA SER A 109 14.67 4.91 1.62
C SER A 109 13.61 4.40 0.65
N THR A 110 13.52 4.98 -0.55
CA THR A 110 12.53 4.59 -1.57
C THR A 110 12.93 3.35 -2.39
N LEU A 111 14.17 2.89 -2.27
CA LEU A 111 14.68 1.73 -3.02
C LEU A 111 14.10 0.41 -2.54
N TYR A 112 13.61 0.35 -1.32
CA TYR A 112 13.18 -0.87 -0.67
C TYR A 112 11.67 -1.04 -0.74
N SER A 113 11.24 -2.15 -1.31
CA SER A 113 9.85 -2.59 -1.37
C SER A 113 9.64 -3.78 -0.44
N HIS A 114 8.74 -3.61 0.54
CA HIS A 114 8.42 -4.61 1.55
C HIS A 114 7.19 -5.41 1.15
N ASN A 115 7.18 -6.70 1.45
CA ASN A 115 6.01 -7.59 1.38
C ASN A 115 5.13 -7.36 0.14
N ILE A 116 5.78 -7.36 -1.04
CA ILE A 116 5.09 -7.16 -2.32
C ILE A 116 4.48 -8.48 -2.77
N SER A 117 3.17 -8.44 -3.07
CA SER A 117 2.43 -9.58 -3.61
C SER A 117 2.66 -9.75 -5.10
N TYR A 118 2.41 -10.96 -5.61
CA TYR A 118 2.48 -11.28 -7.03
C TYR A 118 1.49 -10.43 -7.85
N THR A 119 2.00 -9.89 -8.94
CA THR A 119 1.21 -9.16 -9.95
C THR A 119 1.44 -9.79 -11.31
N GLU A 120 0.36 -10.30 -11.92
CA GLU A 120 0.40 -10.91 -13.25
C GLU A 120 0.77 -9.87 -14.32
N GLY A 121 1.72 -10.22 -15.18
CA GLY A 121 2.18 -9.36 -16.26
C GLY A 121 3.22 -8.30 -15.85
N ASP A 122 3.61 -8.26 -14.59
CA ASP A 122 4.75 -7.48 -14.11
C ASP A 122 6.03 -8.30 -14.17
N ASP A 123 7.02 -7.86 -14.95
CA ASP A 123 8.26 -8.62 -15.20
C ASP A 123 9.07 -8.87 -13.93
N VAL A 124 9.10 -7.93 -12.98
CA VAL A 124 9.80 -8.07 -11.69
C VAL A 124 9.09 -9.12 -10.85
N SER A 125 7.77 -9.02 -10.78
CA SER A 125 6.93 -9.96 -10.04
C SER A 125 7.03 -11.38 -10.62
N GLU A 126 6.94 -11.52 -11.94
CA GLU A 126 7.08 -12.83 -12.61
C GLU A 126 8.44 -13.47 -12.33
N TRP A 127 9.51 -12.67 -12.31
CA TRP A 127 10.85 -13.16 -11.96
C TRP A 127 10.97 -13.53 -10.49
N ALA A 128 10.53 -12.65 -9.58
CA ALA A 128 10.64 -12.87 -8.14
C ALA A 128 9.86 -14.12 -7.69
N PHE A 129 8.67 -14.34 -8.28
CA PHE A 129 7.79 -15.47 -7.96
C PHE A 129 7.97 -16.70 -8.88
N SER A 130 9.03 -16.74 -9.70
CA SER A 130 9.31 -17.85 -10.61
C SER A 130 9.66 -19.18 -9.89
N GLY A 131 10.08 -19.10 -8.61
CA GLY A 131 10.64 -20.22 -7.86
C GLY A 131 12.12 -20.50 -8.18
N GLU A 132 12.71 -19.84 -9.18
CA GLU A 132 14.12 -19.96 -9.56
C GLU A 132 14.99 -18.89 -8.89
N ALA A 133 14.43 -17.68 -8.70
CA ALA A 133 15.13 -16.58 -8.04
C ALA A 133 15.28 -16.82 -6.54
N LYS A 134 16.46 -16.48 -6.00
CA LYS A 134 16.82 -16.64 -4.60
C LYS A 134 17.19 -15.30 -3.98
N ALA A 135 17.06 -15.19 -2.66
CA ALA A 135 17.54 -14.03 -1.93
C ALA A 135 19.03 -13.76 -2.25
N GLY A 136 19.33 -12.51 -2.61
CA GLY A 136 20.64 -12.09 -3.13
C GLY A 136 20.77 -12.14 -4.64
N ASP A 137 19.83 -12.73 -5.37
CA ASP A 137 19.83 -12.67 -6.83
C ASP A 137 19.41 -11.30 -7.33
N SER A 138 20.08 -10.83 -8.38
CA SER A 138 19.73 -9.59 -9.06
C SER A 138 19.36 -9.82 -10.51
N ASN A 139 18.33 -9.16 -10.99
CA ASN A 139 17.93 -9.19 -12.40
C ASN A 139 17.81 -7.78 -13.00
N LEU A 140 17.77 -7.72 -14.34
CA LEU A 140 17.72 -6.50 -15.12
C LEU A 140 16.52 -6.55 -16.06
N PHE A 141 15.71 -5.51 -16.01
CA PHE A 141 14.50 -5.35 -16.81
C PHE A 141 14.65 -4.12 -17.69
N THR A 142 14.34 -4.24 -18.98
CA THR A 142 14.45 -3.15 -19.95
C THR A 142 13.08 -2.79 -20.47
N ASP A 143 12.62 -1.59 -20.15
CA ASP A 143 11.43 -0.98 -20.70
C ASP A 143 11.85 -0.01 -21.82
N THR A 144 11.71 -0.47 -23.07
CA THR A 144 12.09 0.32 -24.26
C THR A 144 11.11 1.44 -24.56
N ASP A 145 9.84 1.30 -24.19
CA ASP A 145 8.80 2.27 -24.46
C ASP A 145 8.96 3.50 -23.57
N ASN A 146 9.29 3.27 -22.30
CA ASN A 146 9.58 4.33 -21.32
C ASN A 146 11.08 4.67 -21.23
N LYS A 147 11.93 4.08 -22.07
CA LYS A 147 13.39 4.30 -22.10
C LYS A 147 14.02 4.15 -20.72
N ARG A 148 13.77 3.04 -20.05
CA ARG A 148 14.19 2.77 -18.68
C ARG A 148 14.81 1.37 -18.56
N ILE A 149 15.86 1.28 -17.75
CA ILE A 149 16.48 0.01 -17.34
C ILE A 149 16.41 -0.07 -15.84
N THR A 150 15.73 -1.08 -15.31
CA THR A 150 15.56 -1.33 -13.89
C THR A 150 16.41 -2.50 -13.46
N VAL A 151 17.15 -2.34 -12.37
CA VAL A 151 17.84 -3.42 -11.66
C VAL A 151 17.07 -3.71 -10.39
N CYS A 152 16.73 -4.99 -10.20
CA CYS A 152 16.05 -5.47 -9.01
C CYS A 152 16.95 -6.48 -8.28
N LEU A 153 17.07 -6.33 -6.96
CA LEU A 153 17.76 -7.26 -6.05
C LEU A 153 16.71 -7.89 -5.13
N LEU A 154 16.51 -9.20 -5.22
CA LEU A 154 15.61 -9.93 -4.33
C LEU A 154 16.21 -10.04 -2.93
N LEU A 155 15.52 -9.57 -1.92
CA LEU A 155 15.97 -9.61 -0.52
C LEU A 155 15.38 -10.80 0.24
N ASP A 156 14.10 -11.09 0.00
CA ASP A 156 13.40 -12.25 0.54
C ASP A 156 12.71 -13.01 -0.58
N GLU A 157 12.85 -14.33 -0.59
CA GLU A 157 12.08 -15.20 -1.50
C GLU A 157 10.57 -15.11 -1.15
N PRO A 158 9.69 -15.40 -2.12
CA PRO A 158 8.25 -15.46 -1.84
C PRO A 158 7.96 -16.40 -0.67
N LYS A 159 7.21 -15.90 0.29
CA LYS A 159 6.84 -16.59 1.52
C LYS A 159 5.46 -16.14 1.97
N ARG A 160 4.81 -16.95 2.81
CA ARG A 160 3.56 -16.61 3.47
C ARG A 160 3.70 -15.29 4.23
N ASP A 161 2.71 -14.40 4.08
CA ASP A 161 2.67 -13.13 4.81
C ASP A 161 2.23 -13.35 6.27
N GLU A 162 3.20 -13.57 7.13
CA GLU A 162 2.98 -13.71 8.58
C GLU A 162 3.00 -12.35 9.31
N SER A 163 3.05 -11.23 8.59
CA SER A 163 2.93 -9.91 9.20
C SER A 163 1.51 -9.67 9.72
N HIS A 164 1.39 -8.90 10.79
CA HIS A 164 0.10 -8.53 11.34
C HIS A 164 -0.28 -7.13 10.87
N PRO A 165 -1.35 -6.97 10.08
CA PRO A 165 -1.82 -5.65 9.66
C PRO A 165 -2.06 -4.72 10.84
N VAL A 166 -1.78 -3.43 10.65
CA VAL A 166 -1.89 -2.45 11.73
C VAL A 166 -3.04 -1.49 11.49
N THR A 167 -3.58 -0.97 12.59
CA THR A 167 -4.55 0.13 12.60
C THR A 167 -3.90 1.34 13.23
N ILE A 168 -3.99 2.49 12.56
CA ILE A 168 -3.47 3.77 13.02
C ILE A 168 -4.51 4.86 12.89
N ARG A 169 -4.27 5.98 13.58
CA ARG A 169 -4.90 7.27 13.27
C ARG A 169 -3.85 8.26 12.85
N GLN A 170 -4.18 9.16 11.93
CA GLN A 170 -3.27 10.22 11.51
C GLN A 170 -3.95 11.57 11.41
N ILE A 171 -3.16 12.62 11.62
CA ILE A 171 -3.51 14.02 11.37
C ILE A 171 -2.51 14.54 10.37
N LEU A 172 -2.96 14.87 9.17
CA LEU A 172 -2.11 15.37 8.08
C LEU A 172 -2.07 16.90 8.10
N PHE A 173 -0.86 17.46 8.04
CA PHE A 173 -0.57 18.88 7.84
C PHE A 173 0.24 19.01 6.54
N THR A 174 -0.32 19.65 5.52
CA THR A 174 0.32 19.71 4.20
C THR A 174 1.23 20.93 4.05
N THR A 175 2.29 20.77 3.24
CA THR A 175 3.16 21.91 2.85
C THR A 175 2.41 22.97 2.07
N ASN A 176 1.28 22.63 1.42
CA ASN A 176 0.45 23.60 0.70
C ASN A 176 -0.22 24.61 1.64
N THR A 177 -0.72 24.17 2.80
CA THR A 177 -1.39 25.01 3.79
C THR A 177 -0.38 25.74 4.65
N TYR A 178 0.72 25.07 5.03
CA TYR A 178 1.71 25.61 5.96
C TYR A 178 2.96 26.18 5.26
N GLU A 179 2.93 26.31 3.92
CA GLU A 179 3.91 26.99 3.06
C GLU A 179 5.33 26.37 3.04
N SER A 180 5.62 25.43 3.94
CA SER A 180 6.91 24.71 4.01
C SER A 180 6.83 23.43 4.83
N SER A 181 7.84 22.56 4.70
CA SER A 181 7.97 21.36 5.54
C SER A 181 8.11 21.73 7.02
N ASP A 182 8.92 22.75 7.34
CA ASP A 182 9.08 23.25 8.72
C ASP A 182 7.75 23.80 9.29
N GLY A 183 6.95 24.46 8.45
CA GLY A 183 5.63 24.96 8.82
C GLY A 183 4.66 23.84 9.15
N ALA A 184 4.60 22.80 8.29
CA ALA A 184 3.79 21.61 8.50
C ALA A 184 4.23 20.83 9.76
N HIS A 185 5.54 20.65 9.94
CA HIS A 185 6.11 20.02 11.13
C HIS A 185 5.75 20.78 12.41
N SER A 186 5.91 22.11 12.42
CA SER A 186 5.54 22.94 13.56
C SER A 186 4.03 22.89 13.89
N ALA A 187 3.17 22.67 12.90
CA ALA A 187 1.75 22.47 13.12
C ALA A 187 1.48 21.09 13.77
N ALA A 188 2.18 20.04 13.31
CA ALA A 188 2.11 18.72 13.91
C ALA A 188 2.63 18.72 15.36
N GLU A 189 3.71 19.43 15.67
CA GLU A 189 4.20 19.60 17.05
C GLU A 189 3.18 20.25 17.98
N LYS A 190 2.47 21.28 17.51
CA LYS A 190 1.41 21.94 18.30
C LYS A 190 0.25 20.99 18.57
N ALA A 191 -0.15 20.19 17.59
CA ALA A 191 -1.19 19.16 17.78
C ALA A 191 -0.72 18.08 18.77
N LEU A 192 0.57 17.70 18.73
CA LEU A 192 1.16 16.77 19.69
C LEU A 192 1.19 17.36 21.11
N GLU A 193 1.52 18.65 21.27
CA GLU A 193 1.47 19.35 22.56
C GLU A 193 0.04 19.38 23.13
N GLU A 194 -0.95 19.67 22.29
CA GLU A 194 -2.36 19.67 22.67
C GLU A 194 -2.78 18.27 23.12
N TRP A 195 -2.48 17.23 22.33
CA TRP A 195 -2.76 15.84 22.69
C TRP A 195 -2.09 15.41 24.00
N ASN A 196 -0.80 15.76 24.20
CA ASN A 196 -0.06 15.46 25.42
C ASN A 196 -0.62 16.16 26.67
N SER A 197 -1.26 17.31 26.51
CA SER A 197 -1.92 18.05 27.59
C SER A 197 -3.33 17.58 27.88
N GLY A 198 -3.91 16.74 27.01
CA GLY A 198 -5.28 16.23 27.07
C GLY A 198 -5.39 14.86 27.75
N GLU A 199 -6.47 14.16 27.42
CA GLU A 199 -6.79 12.84 28.02
C GLU A 199 -5.92 11.69 27.52
N GLN A 200 -5.17 11.87 26.45
CA GLN A 200 -4.29 10.89 25.79
C GLN A 200 -4.99 9.55 25.49
N THR A 201 -6.26 9.62 25.06
CA THR A 201 -7.05 8.46 24.65
C THR A 201 -7.20 8.43 23.13
N GLU A 202 -7.46 7.26 22.57
CA GLU A 202 -7.74 7.13 21.12
C GLU A 202 -8.90 8.03 20.68
N SER A 203 -9.96 8.15 21.49
CA SER A 203 -11.10 9.02 21.19
C SER A 203 -10.74 10.52 21.20
N ALA A 204 -9.83 10.94 22.08
CA ALA A 204 -9.31 12.29 22.10
C ALA A 204 -8.46 12.56 20.85
N PHE A 205 -7.64 11.60 20.42
CA PHE A 205 -6.88 11.70 19.17
C PHE A 205 -7.80 11.79 17.94
N ALA A 206 -8.86 10.96 17.89
CA ALA A 206 -9.86 11.02 16.82
C ALA A 206 -10.53 12.40 16.73
N ALA A 207 -10.85 13.01 17.88
CA ALA A 207 -11.43 14.36 17.91
C ALA A 207 -10.45 15.44 17.42
N LEU A 208 -9.15 15.32 17.76
CA LEU A 208 -8.11 16.19 17.20
C LEU A 208 -7.94 15.96 15.68
N ALA A 209 -8.04 14.72 15.23
CA ALA A 209 -7.98 14.39 13.80
C ALA A 209 -9.13 15.03 13.04
N ASP A 210 -10.37 14.95 13.53
CA ASP A 210 -11.53 15.61 12.90
C ASP A 210 -11.40 17.15 12.89
N GLN A 211 -10.64 17.73 13.83
CA GLN A 211 -10.43 19.16 13.92
C GLN A 211 -9.31 19.68 13.01
N TYR A 212 -8.22 18.95 12.88
CA TYR A 212 -6.97 19.46 12.28
C TYR A 212 -6.54 18.79 10.99
N THR A 213 -6.97 17.54 10.73
CA THR A 213 -6.48 16.84 9.54
C THR A 213 -6.94 17.51 8.24
N GLU A 214 -6.03 17.63 7.31
CA GLU A 214 -6.34 18.02 5.93
C GLU A 214 -6.75 16.84 5.05
N ASP A 215 -6.59 15.62 5.54
CA ASP A 215 -7.15 14.43 4.92
C ASP A 215 -8.61 14.23 5.38
N THR A 216 -9.54 14.57 4.50
CA THR A 216 -10.97 14.45 4.75
C THR A 216 -11.58 13.15 4.26
N THR A 217 -10.75 12.20 3.82
CA THR A 217 -11.23 10.93 3.25
C THR A 217 -11.71 9.95 4.32
N VAL A 218 -11.19 10.08 5.55
CA VAL A 218 -11.54 9.22 6.68
C VAL A 218 -11.86 10.05 7.93
N SER A 219 -12.92 9.69 8.62
CA SER A 219 -13.34 10.35 9.88
C SER A 219 -12.40 9.94 11.02
N GLY A 220 -12.03 10.90 11.88
CA GLY A 220 -11.13 10.69 13.00
C GLY A 220 -9.75 10.20 12.60
N GLY A 221 -9.38 10.38 11.31
CA GLY A 221 -8.09 9.97 10.77
C GLY A 221 -7.80 8.47 10.85
N LEU A 222 -8.82 7.59 10.87
CA LEU A 222 -8.67 6.14 11.10
C LEU A 222 -8.33 5.38 9.81
N TYR A 223 -7.19 4.69 9.81
CA TYR A 223 -6.77 3.76 8.77
C TYR A 223 -6.62 2.37 9.36
N GLN A 224 -7.35 1.41 8.82
CA GLN A 224 -7.43 0.05 9.34
C GLN A 224 -6.80 -0.96 8.38
N ASN A 225 -6.32 -2.06 8.93
CA ASN A 225 -5.82 -3.21 8.17
C ASN A 225 -4.72 -2.86 7.16
N ILE A 226 -3.82 -1.94 7.55
CA ILE A 226 -2.66 -1.58 6.74
C ILE A 226 -1.69 -2.76 6.79
N THR A 227 -1.34 -3.32 5.63
CA THR A 227 -0.34 -4.39 5.52
C THR A 227 1.07 -3.82 5.30
N GLU A 228 2.09 -4.59 5.63
CA GLU A 228 3.47 -4.25 5.25
C GLU A 228 3.57 -4.04 3.73
N GLY A 229 4.41 -3.08 3.32
CA GLY A 229 4.57 -2.71 1.92
C GLY A 229 3.64 -1.62 1.40
N GLN A 230 2.56 -1.28 2.12
CA GLN A 230 1.64 -0.21 1.72
C GLN A 230 2.11 1.20 2.11
N LEU A 231 3.07 1.29 3.02
CA LEU A 231 3.55 2.55 3.58
C LEU A 231 4.96 2.89 3.09
N SER A 232 5.31 4.17 3.07
CA SER A 232 6.69 4.61 2.84
C SER A 232 7.62 4.09 3.95
N SER A 233 8.92 4.00 3.67
CA SER A 233 9.89 3.35 4.58
C SER A 233 9.89 3.90 6.00
N ALA A 234 9.74 5.22 6.19
CA ALA A 234 9.70 5.81 7.53
C ALA A 234 8.45 5.37 8.31
N TRP A 235 7.30 5.36 7.63
CA TRP A 235 6.03 4.91 8.19
C TRP A 235 6.04 3.40 8.44
N GLN A 236 6.54 2.63 7.46
CA GLN A 236 6.72 1.19 7.55
C GLN A 236 7.52 0.81 8.79
N ASN A 237 8.70 1.41 8.96
CA ASN A 237 9.59 1.13 10.09
C ASN A 237 8.96 1.49 11.44
N TRP A 238 8.17 2.55 11.50
CA TRP A 238 7.54 2.96 12.75
C TRP A 238 6.30 2.12 13.06
N CYS A 239 5.40 1.92 12.09
CA CYS A 239 4.13 1.22 12.31
C CYS A 239 4.33 -0.28 12.61
N PHE A 240 5.32 -0.92 11.97
CA PHE A 240 5.59 -2.36 12.10
C PHE A 240 6.76 -2.70 13.04
N ASP A 241 7.21 -1.74 13.84
CA ASP A 241 8.18 -2.03 14.91
C ASP A 241 7.53 -2.91 15.97
N ALA A 242 8.11 -4.09 16.23
CA ALA A 242 7.60 -5.07 17.19
C ALA A 242 7.51 -4.53 18.64
N ALA A 243 8.18 -3.41 18.95
CA ALA A 243 8.06 -2.74 20.25
C ALA A 243 6.85 -1.81 20.36
N ARG A 244 6.13 -1.55 19.27
CA ARG A 244 5.02 -0.62 19.19
C ARG A 244 3.85 -1.08 20.08
N LYS A 245 3.22 -0.10 20.74
CA LYS A 245 2.09 -0.35 21.65
C LYS A 245 0.95 0.62 21.34
N SER A 246 -0.26 0.18 21.61
CA SER A 246 -1.44 1.04 21.57
C SER A 246 -1.21 2.31 22.39
N GLY A 247 -1.48 3.47 21.81
CA GLY A 247 -1.24 4.77 22.41
C GLY A 247 0.10 5.40 22.09
N ASP A 248 1.02 4.71 21.42
CA ASP A 248 2.26 5.32 20.93
C ASP A 248 1.97 6.38 19.87
N VAL A 249 2.63 7.52 19.97
CA VAL A 249 2.44 8.66 19.06
C VAL A 249 3.79 9.17 18.56
N THR A 250 3.82 9.57 17.29
CA THR A 250 5.00 10.20 16.69
C THR A 250 4.61 11.19 15.59
N ILE A 251 5.56 12.03 15.19
CA ILE A 251 5.46 12.83 13.96
C ILE A 251 6.30 12.14 12.89
N LEU A 252 5.72 11.94 11.71
CA LEU A 252 6.41 11.42 10.53
C LEU A 252 6.33 12.46 9.41
N ASP A 253 7.49 12.83 8.89
CA ASP A 253 7.63 13.83 7.84
C ASP A 253 7.70 13.19 6.45
N SER A 254 7.18 13.91 5.46
CA SER A 254 7.24 13.55 4.05
C SER A 254 7.41 14.80 3.18
N SER A 255 7.66 14.62 1.89
CA SER A 255 7.70 15.73 0.91
C SER A 255 6.37 16.48 0.78
N TYR A 256 5.26 15.88 1.20
CA TYR A 256 3.91 16.47 1.13
C TYR A 256 3.52 17.22 2.41
N GLY A 257 4.21 16.96 3.51
CA GLY A 257 3.89 17.53 4.82
C GLY A 257 4.28 16.60 5.95
N SER A 258 3.75 16.90 7.12
CA SER A 258 3.98 16.16 8.37
C SER A 258 2.69 15.53 8.86
N CYS A 259 2.79 14.32 9.39
CA CYS A 259 1.66 13.62 9.99
C CYS A 259 1.94 13.33 11.46
N LEU A 260 1.01 13.70 12.33
CA LEU A 260 0.96 13.18 13.68
C LEU A 260 0.22 11.84 13.65
N VAL A 261 0.88 10.78 14.07
CA VAL A 261 0.41 9.40 13.95
C VAL A 261 0.23 8.78 15.32
N TYR A 262 -0.91 8.14 15.53
CA TYR A 262 -1.27 7.37 16.73
C TYR A 262 -1.41 5.90 16.36
N TYR A 263 -0.72 5.02 17.08
CA TYR A 263 -0.83 3.58 16.91
C TYR A 263 -2.01 3.03 17.70
N VAL A 264 -2.97 2.41 17.00
CA VAL A 264 -4.15 1.82 17.63
C VAL A 264 -3.83 0.38 18.07
N GLU A 265 -3.56 -0.50 17.10
CA GLU A 265 -3.30 -1.91 17.35
C GLU A 265 -2.70 -2.61 16.12
N ALA A 266 -2.16 -3.82 16.34
CA ALA A 266 -1.98 -4.81 15.28
C ALA A 266 -3.15 -5.78 15.28
N ALA A 267 -3.55 -6.26 14.11
CA ALA A 267 -4.57 -7.29 13.98
C ALA A 267 -4.14 -8.60 14.66
N GLU A 268 -5.10 -9.36 15.19
CA GLU A 268 -4.81 -10.70 15.71
C GLU A 268 -4.46 -11.69 14.59
N GLN A 269 -5.10 -11.55 13.43
CA GLN A 269 -4.86 -12.37 12.24
C GLN A 269 -3.62 -11.89 11.48
N ALA A 270 -2.85 -12.84 10.96
CA ALA A 270 -1.77 -12.55 10.02
C ALA A 270 -2.32 -12.09 8.65
N GLY A 271 -1.49 -11.43 7.86
CA GLY A 271 -1.86 -10.90 6.54
C GLY A 271 -2.43 -11.97 5.59
N TRP A 272 -1.82 -13.16 5.58
CA TRP A 272 -2.32 -14.28 4.79
C TRP A 272 -3.71 -14.76 5.25
N GLU A 273 -3.98 -14.80 6.55
CA GLU A 273 -5.28 -15.20 7.10
C GLU A 273 -6.37 -14.20 6.72
N MET A 274 -6.06 -12.89 6.82
CA MET A 274 -6.97 -11.84 6.39
C MET A 274 -7.26 -11.90 4.88
N THR A 275 -6.22 -12.14 4.07
CA THR A 275 -6.36 -12.29 2.62
C THR A 275 -7.23 -13.50 2.26
N ALA A 276 -6.99 -14.65 2.90
CA ALA A 276 -7.80 -15.86 2.73
C ALA A 276 -9.25 -15.64 3.20
N THR A 277 -9.44 -15.00 4.35
CA THR A 277 -10.77 -14.67 4.89
C THR A 277 -11.56 -13.80 3.92
N ASN A 278 -10.98 -12.71 3.44
CA ASN A 278 -11.62 -11.80 2.49
C ASN A 278 -11.99 -12.52 1.17
N ALA A 279 -11.10 -13.35 0.66
CA ALA A 279 -11.35 -14.11 -0.57
C ALA A 279 -12.47 -15.14 -0.41
N LEU A 280 -12.47 -15.90 0.69
CA LEU A 280 -13.52 -16.86 1.01
C LEU A 280 -14.86 -16.18 1.31
N GLN A 281 -14.86 -15.01 1.96
CA GLN A 281 -16.07 -14.20 2.15
C GLN A 281 -16.66 -13.78 0.81
N ASN A 282 -15.83 -13.25 -0.10
CA ASN A 282 -16.25 -12.86 -1.44
C ASN A 282 -16.80 -14.06 -2.24
N GLN A 283 -16.13 -15.20 -2.18
CA GLN A 283 -16.61 -16.42 -2.84
C GLN A 283 -17.99 -16.85 -2.31
N ARG A 284 -18.12 -16.95 -0.99
CA ARG A 284 -19.39 -17.38 -0.35
C ARG A 284 -20.51 -16.36 -0.56
N TYR A 285 -20.19 -15.07 -0.59
CA TYR A 285 -21.13 -14.02 -0.91
C TYR A 285 -21.65 -14.13 -2.37
N ASN A 286 -20.76 -14.37 -3.32
CA ASN A 286 -21.14 -14.58 -4.73
C ASN A 286 -22.02 -15.82 -4.91
N GLU A 287 -21.72 -16.92 -4.25
CA GLU A 287 -22.54 -18.14 -4.25
C GLU A 287 -23.94 -17.88 -3.68
N LEU A 288 -24.04 -17.10 -2.61
CA LEU A 288 -25.32 -16.68 -2.05
C LEU A 288 -26.10 -15.78 -3.03
N GLN A 289 -25.44 -14.82 -3.65
CA GLN A 289 -26.08 -13.96 -4.67
C GLN A 289 -26.62 -14.78 -5.85
N GLU A 290 -25.84 -15.72 -6.37
CA GLU A 290 -26.29 -16.61 -7.45
C GLU A 290 -27.50 -17.44 -7.03
N THR A 291 -27.51 -17.95 -5.80
CA THR A 291 -28.62 -18.72 -5.26
C THR A 291 -29.88 -17.88 -5.18
N TYR A 292 -29.79 -16.66 -4.60
CA TYR A 292 -30.93 -15.76 -4.54
C TYR A 292 -31.40 -15.28 -5.90
N GLN A 293 -30.50 -15.07 -6.86
CA GLN A 293 -30.90 -14.73 -8.24
C GLN A 293 -31.65 -15.87 -8.95
N LYS A 294 -31.25 -17.12 -8.69
CA LYS A 294 -31.93 -18.29 -9.25
C LYS A 294 -33.32 -18.55 -8.62
N GLU A 295 -33.43 -18.28 -7.31
CA GLU A 295 -34.67 -18.41 -6.56
C GLU A 295 -35.63 -17.24 -6.80
N ALA A 296 -35.14 -16.05 -7.02
CA ALA A 296 -35.92 -14.89 -7.34
C ALA A 296 -36.35 -14.94 -8.82
N ASP A 297 -37.67 -15.09 -9.10
CA ASP A 297 -38.23 -14.95 -10.45
C ASP A 297 -38.18 -13.48 -10.92
N LEU A 298 -36.94 -12.98 -11.16
CA LEU A 298 -36.69 -11.61 -11.57
C LEU A 298 -37.15 -11.41 -13.00
N LYS A 299 -38.32 -10.80 -13.18
CA LYS A 299 -38.81 -10.33 -14.48
C LYS A 299 -38.26 -8.95 -14.78
N SER A 300 -37.29 -8.88 -15.70
CA SER A 300 -36.88 -7.60 -16.26
C SER A 300 -38.00 -6.96 -17.05
N SER A 301 -38.33 -5.73 -16.79
CA SER A 301 -39.28 -4.97 -17.62
C SER A 301 -38.50 -4.36 -18.79
N ASP A 302 -38.76 -4.90 -20.02
CA ASP A 302 -38.19 -4.31 -21.24
C ASP A 302 -38.50 -2.82 -21.42
N TRP A 303 -39.63 -2.37 -20.88
CA TRP A 303 -39.98 -0.95 -20.87
C TRP A 303 -39.11 -0.15 -19.91
N GLY A 304 -38.82 -0.67 -18.71
CA GLY A 304 -37.95 -0.04 -17.71
C GLY A 304 -36.49 0.03 -18.17
N MET A 305 -36.01 -1.04 -18.83
CA MET A 305 -34.61 -1.11 -19.31
C MET A 305 -34.31 -0.10 -20.43
N ARG A 306 -35.30 0.44 -21.14
CA ARG A 306 -35.10 1.48 -22.16
C ARG A 306 -34.58 2.80 -21.60
N PHE A 307 -34.68 3.01 -20.30
CA PHE A 307 -34.26 4.24 -19.60
C PHE A 307 -32.95 4.05 -18.81
N VAL A 308 -32.39 2.84 -18.84
CA VAL A 308 -31.11 2.55 -18.16
C VAL A 308 -29.98 2.70 -19.19
N THR A 309 -29.24 3.78 -19.10
CA THR A 309 -28.01 3.98 -19.85
C THR A 309 -26.85 3.43 -19.03
N VAL A 310 -26.30 2.30 -19.46
CA VAL A 310 -25.06 1.77 -18.86
C VAL A 310 -23.90 2.58 -19.44
N ASN A 311 -23.37 3.51 -18.66
CA ASN A 311 -22.11 4.17 -19.00
C ASN A 311 -20.98 3.16 -18.77
N ASN A 312 -20.60 2.43 -19.83
CA ASN A 312 -19.33 1.71 -19.85
C ASN A 312 -18.21 2.77 -19.94
N GLN A 313 -17.70 3.21 -18.84
CA GLN A 313 -16.38 3.83 -18.80
C GLN A 313 -15.37 2.69 -18.98
N LYS A 314 -14.70 2.72 -20.18
CA LYS A 314 -13.51 1.91 -20.45
C LYS A 314 -12.31 2.55 -19.76
#